data_5806bb06a4d0cd20f704fc00605233c4
#
_entry.id   5806bb06a4d0cd20f704fc00605233c4
#
_cell.length_a   1.000
_cell.length_b   1.000
_cell.length_c   1.000
_cell.angle_alpha   90.00
_cell.angle_beta   90.00
_cell.angle_gamma   90.00
#
_symmetry.space_group_name_H-M   'P 1'
#
loop_
_entity.id
_entity.type
_entity.pdbx_description
1 polymer ?
#
loop_
_entity_poly.entity_id
_entity_poly.type
_entity_poly.pdbx_seq_one_letter_code
_entity_poly.pdbx_strand_id
1 'polypeptide(L)'
;MSCTLLGLYGDSPLANAFYAETVNATGRALGGTLTTLAGAQGPYTPENGAVYPNTRFGDRLRECAMLFKRTEVRILGTEIGGFDNHSNQGAIYGTHVDRLQEVAQGFQALSLDLQNWWDDMVVVTMTEFGRTSAENGSFGTDHAEASVVFAAGGGVKGGVYNCDANTWADGDMFSQRERYLQRKTDFRSIFGEIFTKHFGTDPGRLETVMPGIEQDKLDFPSDLAELGFL
;
A
#
# COMPACT_ATOMS: atom_id res chain seq x y z
N MET A 1 26.52 4.86 -13.67
CA MET A 1 25.06 5.10 -13.75
C MET A 1 24.60 6.37 -13.05
N SER A 2 25.14 6.72 -11.88
CA SER A 2 24.74 7.92 -11.11
C SER A 2 24.90 9.24 -11.88
N CYS A 3 26.01 9.46 -12.59
CA CYS A 3 26.26 10.73 -13.32
C CYS A 3 25.31 10.96 -14.52
N THR A 4 24.84 9.89 -15.17
CA THR A 4 23.95 10.00 -16.33
C THR A 4 22.52 10.39 -15.92
N LEU A 5 22.05 9.92 -14.76
CA LEU A 5 20.74 10.28 -14.22
C LEU A 5 20.69 11.72 -13.70
N LEU A 6 21.75 12.18 -13.03
CA LEU A 6 21.87 13.58 -12.61
C LEU A 6 21.94 14.54 -13.82
N GLY A 7 22.61 14.16 -14.89
CA GLY A 7 22.62 14.93 -16.13
C GLY A 7 21.28 15.01 -16.83
N LEU A 8 20.47 13.95 -16.78
CA LEU A 8 19.11 13.94 -17.34
C LEU A 8 18.14 14.88 -16.61
N TYR A 9 18.35 15.09 -15.32
CA TYR A 9 17.45 15.91 -14.48
C TYR A 9 18.05 17.29 -14.13
N GLY A 10 19.35 17.47 -14.23
CA GLY A 10 20.05 18.69 -13.83
C GLY A 10 20.13 19.80 -14.90
N ASP A 11 20.13 19.43 -16.19
CA ASP A 11 20.43 20.36 -17.30
C ASP A 11 19.35 20.36 -18.39
N SER A 12 18.07 20.13 -18.02
CA SER A 12 16.99 20.14 -19.00
C SER A 12 16.76 21.58 -19.54
N PRO A 13 17.04 21.86 -20.79
CA PRO A 13 16.76 23.17 -21.40
C PRO A 13 15.26 23.50 -21.55
N LEU A 14 14.39 22.53 -21.23
CA LEU A 14 12.94 22.67 -21.27
C LEU A 14 12.33 23.10 -19.93
N ALA A 15 13.13 23.17 -18.87
CA ALA A 15 12.64 23.59 -17.56
C ALA A 15 12.61 25.13 -17.52
N ASN A 16 11.41 25.72 -17.54
CA ASN A 16 11.30 27.10 -17.06
C ASN A 16 11.69 27.14 -15.56
N ALA A 17 11.94 28.31 -14.99
CA ALA A 17 12.46 28.46 -13.62
C ALA A 17 11.62 27.73 -12.55
N PHE A 18 10.32 27.53 -12.80
CA PHE A 18 9.41 26.82 -11.91
C PHE A 18 9.69 25.31 -11.84
N TYR A 19 9.97 24.69 -13.00
CA TYR A 19 10.26 23.26 -13.06
C TYR A 19 11.71 22.92 -12.71
N ALA A 20 12.64 23.85 -12.93
CA ALA A 20 14.07 23.64 -12.70
C ALA A 20 14.36 23.30 -11.23
N GLU A 21 13.73 23.98 -10.28
CA GLU A 21 13.90 23.70 -8.85
C GLU A 21 13.34 22.31 -8.47
N THR A 22 12.16 21.97 -8.97
CA THR A 22 11.54 20.67 -8.73
C THR A 22 12.37 19.54 -9.33
N VAL A 23 12.84 19.69 -10.57
CA VAL A 23 13.69 18.70 -11.25
C VAL A 23 15.01 18.53 -10.52
N ASN A 24 15.63 19.61 -10.09
CA ASN A 24 16.88 19.58 -9.32
C ASN A 24 16.69 18.95 -7.92
N ALA A 25 15.60 19.27 -7.25
CA ALA A 25 15.27 18.67 -5.95
C ALA A 25 15.03 17.16 -6.09
N THR A 26 14.28 16.74 -7.10
CA THR A 26 14.03 15.32 -7.41
C THR A 26 15.33 14.60 -7.75
N GLY A 27 16.19 15.19 -8.57
CA GLY A 27 17.50 14.65 -8.93
C GLY A 27 18.42 14.47 -7.72
N ARG A 28 18.44 15.44 -6.80
CA ARG A 28 19.20 15.34 -5.55
C ARG A 28 18.64 14.26 -4.63
N ALA A 29 17.33 14.19 -4.47
CA ALA A 29 16.67 13.17 -3.67
C ALA A 29 16.94 11.77 -4.21
N LEU A 30 16.81 11.57 -5.52
CA LEU A 30 17.12 10.31 -6.19
C LEU A 30 18.60 9.93 -6.04
N GLY A 31 19.53 10.89 -6.21
CA GLY A 31 20.95 10.66 -6.01
C GLY A 31 21.29 10.27 -4.58
N GLY A 32 20.69 10.92 -3.59
CA GLY A 32 20.80 10.57 -2.17
C GLY A 32 20.28 9.17 -1.90
N THR A 33 19.11 8.83 -2.42
CA THR A 33 18.52 7.49 -2.29
C THR A 33 19.43 6.42 -2.89
N LEU A 34 19.95 6.63 -4.11
CA LEU A 34 20.87 5.68 -4.76
C LEU A 34 22.16 5.48 -3.96
N THR A 35 22.70 6.54 -3.38
CA THR A 35 23.90 6.45 -2.51
C THR A 35 23.58 5.65 -1.24
N THR A 36 22.45 5.89 -0.60
CA THR A 36 21.98 5.16 0.57
C THR A 36 21.79 3.68 0.25
N LEU A 37 21.11 3.38 -0.86
CA LEU A 37 20.90 2.00 -1.32
C LEU A 37 22.24 1.29 -1.60
N ALA A 38 23.18 1.96 -2.25
CA ALA A 38 24.50 1.39 -2.50
C ALA A 38 25.27 1.07 -1.20
N GLY A 39 25.17 1.92 -0.19
CA GLY A 39 25.77 1.70 1.13
C GLY A 39 25.09 0.58 1.94
N ALA A 40 23.82 0.33 1.71
CA ALA A 40 23.03 -0.68 2.41
C ALA A 40 23.18 -2.10 1.84
N GLN A 41 23.81 -2.27 0.68
CA GLN A 41 23.96 -3.56 0.03
C GLN A 41 24.86 -4.53 0.83
N GLY A 42 24.65 -5.81 0.61
CA GLY A 42 25.43 -6.89 1.22
C GLY A 42 24.53 -8.02 1.73
N PRO A 43 25.11 -9.10 2.23
CA PRO A 43 24.36 -10.23 2.75
C PRO A 43 23.40 -9.78 3.87
N TYR A 44 22.16 -10.24 3.79
CA TYR A 44 21.15 -10.00 4.80
C TYR A 44 20.51 -11.31 5.24
N THR A 45 20.50 -11.51 6.54
CA THR A 45 19.85 -12.67 7.17
C THR A 45 18.68 -12.16 7.99
N PRO A 46 17.45 -12.59 7.70
CA PRO A 46 16.29 -12.26 8.52
C PRO A 46 16.46 -12.70 9.97
N GLU A 47 15.90 -11.94 10.89
CA GLU A 47 15.98 -12.18 12.32
C GLU A 47 14.75 -12.91 12.86
N ASN A 48 14.79 -13.33 14.12
CA ASN A 48 13.66 -13.92 14.88
C ASN A 48 12.97 -15.10 14.16
N GLY A 49 13.71 -15.86 13.34
CA GLY A 49 13.16 -16.98 12.60
C GLY A 49 12.24 -16.59 11.45
N ALA A 50 12.29 -15.35 10.98
CA ALA A 50 11.49 -14.90 9.85
C ALA A 50 11.85 -15.65 8.57
N VAL A 51 10.83 -16.17 7.88
CA VAL A 51 10.96 -16.88 6.61
C VAL A 51 10.07 -16.19 5.58
N TYR A 52 10.69 -15.47 4.67
CA TYR A 52 9.98 -14.83 3.57
C TYR A 52 9.55 -15.86 2.52
N PRO A 53 8.43 -15.65 1.82
CA PRO A 53 8.04 -16.48 0.69
C PRO A 53 9.19 -16.65 -0.30
N ASN A 54 9.38 -17.86 -0.81
CA ASN A 54 10.41 -18.14 -1.83
C ASN A 54 9.93 -17.70 -3.22
N THR A 55 9.67 -16.41 -3.37
CA THR A 55 9.15 -15.78 -4.57
C THR A 55 9.80 -14.41 -4.75
N ARG A 56 9.62 -13.82 -5.92
CA ARG A 56 10.10 -12.46 -6.19
C ARG A 56 9.51 -11.42 -5.21
N PHE A 57 8.26 -11.61 -4.78
CA PHE A 57 7.64 -10.73 -3.79
C PHE A 57 8.30 -10.89 -2.41
N GLY A 58 8.54 -12.12 -1.98
CA GLY A 58 9.25 -12.40 -0.72
C GLY A 58 10.67 -11.84 -0.71
N ASP A 59 11.39 -11.94 -1.82
CA ASP A 59 12.72 -11.33 -1.97
C ASP A 59 12.65 -9.80 -1.82
N ARG A 60 11.68 -9.15 -2.45
CA ARG A 60 11.46 -7.70 -2.32
C ARG A 60 11.11 -7.27 -0.91
N LEU A 61 10.26 -8.03 -0.20
CA LEU A 61 9.94 -7.76 1.20
C LEU A 61 11.19 -7.88 2.09
N ARG A 62 12.01 -8.90 1.85
CA ARG A 62 13.29 -9.08 2.54
C ARG A 62 14.25 -7.90 2.29
N GLU A 63 14.30 -7.42 1.06
CA GLU A 63 15.05 -6.21 0.71
C GLU A 63 14.49 -4.97 1.42
N CYS A 64 13.17 -4.81 1.51
CA CYS A 64 12.54 -3.74 2.28
C CYS A 64 12.96 -3.80 3.75
N ALA A 65 12.90 -4.97 4.38
CA ALA A 65 13.33 -5.15 5.77
C ALA A 65 14.81 -4.80 5.96
N MET A 66 15.67 -5.24 5.04
CA MET A 66 17.09 -4.89 5.05
C MET A 66 17.32 -3.39 4.97
N LEU A 67 16.65 -2.71 4.06
CA LEU A 67 16.76 -1.26 3.88
C LEU A 67 16.26 -0.52 5.11
N PHE A 68 15.15 -0.95 5.67
CA PHE A 68 14.58 -0.36 6.88
C PHE A 68 15.56 -0.42 8.06
N LYS A 69 16.25 -1.56 8.23
CA LYS A 69 17.26 -1.74 9.30
C LYS A 69 18.57 -1.01 9.06
N ARG A 70 18.95 -0.76 7.81
CA ARG A 70 20.27 -0.26 7.44
C ARG A 70 20.30 1.21 7.03
N THR A 71 19.13 1.84 6.91
CA THR A 71 19.02 3.21 6.41
C THR A 71 18.00 3.99 7.22
N GLU A 72 17.95 5.30 6.99
CA GLU A 72 16.94 6.20 7.59
C GLU A 72 15.63 6.26 6.74
N VAL A 73 15.40 5.27 5.88
CA VAL A 73 14.18 5.24 5.06
C VAL A 73 12.96 5.04 5.96
N ARG A 74 11.92 5.83 5.70
CA ARG A 74 10.69 5.81 6.49
C ARG A 74 9.49 5.24 5.74
N ILE A 75 9.54 5.23 4.41
CA ILE A 75 8.46 4.73 3.56
C ILE A 75 9.08 3.84 2.50
N LEU A 76 8.59 2.62 2.40
CA LEU A 76 8.98 1.64 1.39
C LEU A 76 7.72 1.09 0.74
N GLY A 77 7.81 0.77 -0.53
CA GLY A 77 6.74 0.11 -1.27
C GLY A 77 7.26 -1.00 -2.14
N THR A 78 6.47 -2.04 -2.29
CA THR A 78 6.71 -3.14 -3.21
C THR A 78 5.38 -3.58 -3.83
N GLU A 79 5.44 -4.46 -4.81
CA GLU A 79 4.26 -4.94 -5.52
C GLU A 79 4.22 -6.46 -5.62
N ILE A 80 3.03 -6.99 -5.67
CA ILE A 80 2.74 -8.38 -5.99
C ILE A 80 1.63 -8.41 -7.05
N GLY A 81 1.90 -9.03 -8.20
CA GLY A 81 0.92 -9.21 -9.27
C GLY A 81 0.17 -10.54 -9.16
N GLY A 82 -0.76 -10.75 -10.07
CA GLY A 82 -1.48 -12.01 -10.21
C GLY A 82 -2.86 -12.04 -9.54
N PHE A 83 -3.42 -10.87 -9.22
CA PHE A 83 -4.79 -10.74 -8.70
C PHE A 83 -5.84 -10.45 -9.78
N ASP A 84 -5.42 -10.14 -11.00
CA ASP A 84 -6.33 -9.86 -12.11
C ASP A 84 -6.79 -11.15 -12.80
N ASN A 85 -7.57 -11.94 -12.08
CA ASN A 85 -7.99 -13.28 -12.49
C ASN A 85 -9.36 -13.25 -13.18
N HIS A 86 -9.39 -13.02 -14.49
CA HIS A 86 -10.60 -13.06 -15.29
C HIS A 86 -11.07 -14.48 -15.63
N SER A 87 -10.22 -15.49 -15.42
CA SER A 87 -10.57 -16.88 -15.64
C SER A 87 -9.88 -17.79 -14.62
N ASN A 88 -10.56 -18.88 -14.26
CA ASN A 88 -10.03 -19.91 -13.37
C ASN A 88 -9.37 -19.36 -12.10
N GLN A 89 -9.99 -18.36 -11.47
CA GLN A 89 -9.48 -17.69 -10.26
C GLN A 89 -9.23 -18.67 -9.13
N GLY A 90 -10.10 -19.68 -9.01
CA GLY A 90 -10.15 -20.58 -7.88
C GLY A 90 -10.84 -19.95 -6.65
N ALA A 91 -11.28 -20.81 -5.73
CA ALA A 91 -11.92 -20.38 -4.49
C ALA A 91 -11.12 -20.81 -3.25
N ILE A 92 -11.01 -22.14 -3.03
CA ILE A 92 -10.24 -22.72 -1.91
C ILE A 92 -8.82 -23.08 -2.37
N TYR A 93 -8.65 -23.32 -3.65
CA TYR A 93 -7.38 -23.60 -4.30
C TYR A 93 -7.27 -22.77 -5.57
N GLY A 94 -6.05 -22.43 -5.97
CA GLY A 94 -5.79 -21.73 -7.23
C GLY A 94 -5.02 -20.44 -7.03
N THR A 95 -4.77 -19.75 -8.12
CA THR A 95 -3.85 -18.60 -8.19
C THR A 95 -4.19 -17.50 -7.19
N HIS A 96 -5.47 -17.22 -6.98
CA HIS A 96 -5.89 -16.17 -6.05
C HIS A 96 -5.51 -16.50 -4.60
N VAL A 97 -5.78 -17.74 -4.19
CA VAL A 97 -5.43 -18.22 -2.84
C VAL A 97 -3.93 -18.22 -2.64
N ASP A 98 -3.18 -18.68 -3.64
CA ASP A 98 -1.70 -18.69 -3.57
C ASP A 98 -1.15 -17.27 -3.37
N ARG A 99 -1.73 -16.26 -4.06
CA ARG A 99 -1.33 -14.86 -3.90
C ARG A 99 -1.67 -14.31 -2.51
N LEU A 100 -2.87 -14.60 -1.99
CA LEU A 100 -3.27 -14.19 -0.63
C LEU A 100 -2.40 -14.85 0.44
N GLN A 101 -2.07 -16.13 0.25
CA GLN A 101 -1.15 -16.85 1.13
C GLN A 101 0.25 -16.22 1.14
N GLU A 102 0.74 -15.83 -0.03
CA GLU A 102 2.03 -15.16 -0.19
C GLU A 102 2.05 -13.80 0.54
N VAL A 103 0.97 -13.02 0.44
CA VAL A 103 0.83 -11.75 1.20
C VAL A 103 0.81 -12.02 2.70
N ALA A 104 0.03 -12.99 3.17
CA ALA A 104 -0.06 -13.33 4.59
C ALA A 104 1.28 -13.80 5.16
N GLN A 105 1.99 -14.66 4.44
CA GLN A 105 3.35 -15.10 4.81
C GLN A 105 4.34 -13.95 4.81
N GLY A 106 4.21 -13.01 3.87
CA GLY A 106 5.01 -11.79 3.81
C GLY A 106 4.81 -10.92 5.03
N PHE A 107 3.57 -10.70 5.46
CA PHE A 107 3.26 -9.94 6.68
C PHE A 107 3.81 -10.62 7.92
N GLN A 108 3.65 -11.93 8.03
CA GLN A 108 4.22 -12.71 9.12
C GLN A 108 5.76 -12.59 9.15
N ALA A 109 6.41 -12.72 8.02
CA ALA A 109 7.86 -12.60 7.94
C ALA A 109 8.34 -11.21 8.36
N LEU A 110 7.68 -10.14 7.88
CA LEU A 110 8.00 -8.77 8.27
C LEU A 110 7.81 -8.54 9.78
N SER A 111 6.72 -9.03 10.37
CA SER A 111 6.46 -8.85 11.80
C SER A 111 7.50 -9.53 12.69
N LEU A 112 8.03 -10.67 12.27
CA LEU A 112 9.12 -11.35 12.98
C LEU A 112 10.46 -10.66 12.75
N ASP A 113 10.80 -10.39 11.51
CA ASP A 113 12.09 -9.82 11.13
C ASP A 113 12.29 -8.40 11.66
N LEU A 114 11.22 -7.62 11.71
CA LEU A 114 11.19 -6.23 12.18
C LEU A 114 10.55 -6.09 13.56
N GLN A 115 10.59 -7.15 14.39
CA GLN A 115 9.93 -7.18 15.70
C GLN A 115 10.28 -5.99 16.58
N ASN A 116 11.53 -5.55 16.57
CA ASN A 116 12.01 -4.43 17.39
C ASN A 116 11.49 -3.05 16.91
N TRP A 117 10.93 -2.96 15.72
CA TRP A 117 10.36 -1.75 15.12
C TRP A 117 8.87 -1.88 14.88
N TRP A 118 8.28 -3.04 15.18
CA TRP A 118 6.92 -3.36 14.81
C TRP A 118 5.87 -2.41 15.42
N ASP A 119 6.14 -1.92 16.63
CA ASP A 119 5.26 -0.98 17.32
C ASP A 119 5.21 0.41 16.63
N ASP A 120 6.28 0.76 15.92
CA ASP A 120 6.40 2.00 15.15
C ASP A 120 6.17 1.78 13.64
N MET A 121 5.55 0.69 13.25
CA MET A 121 5.30 0.35 11.84
C MET A 121 3.83 0.25 11.50
N VAL A 122 3.49 0.67 10.29
CA VAL A 122 2.23 0.37 9.62
C VAL A 122 2.53 -0.22 8.24
N VAL A 123 2.10 -1.44 8.02
CA VAL A 123 2.14 -2.12 6.72
C VAL A 123 0.73 -2.14 6.18
N VAL A 124 0.54 -1.63 4.97
CA VAL A 124 -0.78 -1.53 4.34
C VAL A 124 -0.73 -2.04 2.91
N THR A 125 -1.77 -2.78 2.49
CA THR A 125 -1.96 -3.15 1.08
C THR A 125 -2.77 -2.08 0.35
N MET A 126 -2.51 -1.94 -0.94
CA MET A 126 -3.29 -1.10 -1.86
C MET A 126 -3.56 -1.86 -3.13
N THR A 127 -4.63 -1.52 -3.81
CA THR A 127 -4.97 -2.05 -5.13
C THR A 127 -5.41 -0.91 -6.05
N GLU A 128 -5.19 -1.04 -7.35
CA GLU A 128 -5.62 -0.08 -8.37
C GLU A 128 -7.10 -0.23 -8.73
N PHE A 129 -7.70 -1.40 -8.51
CA PHE A 129 -9.12 -1.67 -8.72
C PHE A 129 -9.62 -2.77 -7.79
N GLY A 130 -10.93 -2.89 -7.64
CA GLY A 130 -11.59 -4.01 -6.97
C GLY A 130 -12.02 -5.10 -7.93
N ARG A 131 -12.68 -6.12 -7.39
CA ARG A 131 -13.21 -7.24 -8.16
C ARG A 131 -14.70 -7.39 -7.88
N THR A 132 -15.44 -7.90 -8.89
CA THR A 132 -16.84 -8.26 -8.69
C THR A 132 -16.97 -9.36 -7.64
N SER A 133 -18.03 -9.30 -6.85
CA SER A 133 -18.36 -10.32 -5.84
C SER A 133 -18.96 -11.59 -6.44
N ALA A 134 -19.39 -11.54 -7.69
CA ALA A 134 -19.93 -12.68 -8.42
C ALA A 134 -18.95 -13.18 -9.48
N GLU A 135 -18.85 -14.50 -9.60
CA GLU A 135 -18.08 -15.17 -10.64
C GLU A 135 -18.61 -14.81 -12.03
N ASN A 136 -17.72 -14.66 -12.99
CA ASN A 136 -18.04 -14.49 -14.40
C ASN A 136 -18.17 -15.84 -15.13
N GLY A 137 -18.52 -15.81 -16.43
CA GLY A 137 -18.69 -17.01 -17.23
C GLY A 137 -17.41 -17.83 -17.51
N SER A 138 -16.25 -17.36 -17.04
CA SER A 138 -14.94 -18.02 -17.22
C SER A 138 -14.33 -18.49 -15.90
N PHE A 139 -15.12 -18.63 -14.84
CA PHE A 139 -14.68 -19.01 -13.50
C PHE A 139 -13.65 -18.06 -12.89
N GLY A 140 -13.77 -16.78 -13.19
CA GLY A 140 -12.99 -15.68 -12.62
C GLY A 140 -13.90 -14.58 -12.13
N THR A 141 -13.35 -13.40 -11.92
CA THR A 141 -14.11 -12.19 -11.60
C THR A 141 -13.71 -11.06 -12.54
N ASP A 142 -14.58 -10.08 -12.71
CA ASP A 142 -14.26 -8.90 -13.51
C ASP A 142 -13.88 -7.72 -12.61
N HIS A 143 -13.41 -6.63 -13.19
CA HIS A 143 -13.08 -5.42 -12.46
C HIS A 143 -14.31 -4.80 -11.80
N ALA A 144 -14.09 -4.24 -10.62
CA ALA A 144 -15.06 -3.47 -9.87
C ALA A 144 -14.33 -2.33 -9.11
N GLU A 145 -15.08 -1.52 -8.40
CA GLU A 145 -14.52 -0.39 -7.66
C GLU A 145 -14.01 -0.81 -6.27
N ALA A 146 -14.83 -1.55 -5.53
CA ALA A 146 -14.53 -1.87 -4.14
C ALA A 146 -13.58 -3.06 -3.99
N SER A 147 -12.66 -2.93 -3.05
CA SER A 147 -11.67 -3.95 -2.67
C SER A 147 -11.52 -4.01 -1.15
N VAL A 148 -10.64 -4.87 -0.68
CA VAL A 148 -10.27 -5.01 0.73
C VAL A 148 -8.84 -4.52 0.91
N VAL A 149 -8.62 -3.75 1.97
CA VAL A 149 -7.29 -3.31 2.40
C VAL A 149 -6.92 -4.05 3.68
N PHE A 150 -5.73 -4.61 3.73
CA PHE A 150 -5.16 -5.20 4.94
C PHE A 150 -4.17 -4.22 5.54
N ALA A 151 -4.26 -4.02 6.87
CA ALA A 151 -3.31 -3.23 7.63
C ALA A 151 -2.75 -4.06 8.78
N ALA A 152 -1.46 -3.93 9.06
CA ALA A 152 -0.77 -4.58 10.17
C ALA A 152 0.32 -3.67 10.73
N GLY A 153 0.64 -3.84 12.00
CA GLY A 153 1.65 -3.07 12.74
C GLY A 153 1.32 -3.08 14.22
N GLY A 154 2.26 -2.80 15.08
CA GLY A 154 2.02 -2.85 16.52
C GLY A 154 1.01 -1.79 17.01
N GLY A 155 0.99 -0.62 16.37
CA GLY A 155 0.00 0.43 16.67
C GLY A 155 -1.36 0.21 16.02
N VAL A 156 -1.51 -0.78 15.12
CA VAL A 156 -2.77 -1.05 14.42
C VAL A 156 -3.74 -1.78 15.35
N LYS A 157 -4.90 -1.20 15.57
CA LYS A 157 -5.99 -1.83 16.31
C LYS A 157 -6.63 -2.90 15.42
N GLY A 158 -6.44 -4.16 15.77
CA GLY A 158 -7.00 -5.28 15.04
C GLY A 158 -8.53 -5.25 14.99
N GLY A 159 -9.10 -5.60 13.86
CA GLY A 159 -10.55 -5.61 13.66
C GLY A 159 -10.94 -5.61 12.19
N VAL A 160 -12.23 -5.58 11.96
CA VAL A 160 -12.85 -5.43 10.64
C VAL A 160 -13.56 -4.09 10.62
N TYR A 161 -13.20 -3.25 9.69
CA TYR A 161 -13.73 -1.89 9.57
C TYR A 161 -14.60 -1.77 8.32
N ASN A 162 -15.79 -1.21 8.47
CA ASN A 162 -16.75 -0.98 7.39
C ASN A 162 -17.07 -2.21 6.52
N CYS A 163 -16.98 -3.41 7.11
CA CYS A 163 -17.25 -4.67 6.42
C CYS A 163 -17.86 -5.74 7.36
N ASP A 164 -18.49 -5.33 8.44
CA ASP A 164 -19.18 -6.23 9.36
C ASP A 164 -20.70 -6.26 9.09
N ALA A 165 -21.40 -7.17 9.74
CA ALA A 165 -22.85 -7.31 9.60
C ALA A 165 -23.65 -6.06 10.04
N ASN A 166 -23.03 -5.15 10.79
CA ASN A 166 -23.67 -3.92 11.22
C ASN A 166 -23.49 -2.77 10.22
N THR A 167 -22.53 -2.88 9.33
CA THR A 167 -22.21 -1.88 8.31
C THR A 167 -23.14 -1.95 7.11
N TRP A 168 -23.70 -3.14 6.87
CA TRP A 168 -24.54 -3.46 5.71
C TRP A 168 -25.93 -3.82 6.19
N ALA A 169 -26.94 -3.09 5.75
CA ALA A 169 -28.33 -3.54 5.89
C ALA A 169 -28.54 -4.83 5.08
N ASP A 170 -29.50 -5.64 5.48
CA ASP A 170 -29.86 -6.86 4.73
C ASP A 170 -30.12 -6.54 3.26
N GLY A 171 -29.34 -7.16 2.37
CA GLY A 171 -29.40 -6.92 0.94
C GLY A 171 -28.53 -5.77 0.40
N ASP A 172 -27.94 -4.96 1.26
CA ASP A 172 -27.15 -3.79 0.85
C ASP A 172 -25.69 -4.09 0.50
N MET A 173 -25.18 -5.26 0.88
CA MET A 173 -23.78 -5.64 0.61
C MET A 173 -23.49 -5.61 -0.91
N PHE A 174 -24.43 -6.07 -1.69
CA PHE A 174 -24.30 -6.09 -3.13
C PHE A 174 -25.18 -4.99 -3.74
N SER A 175 -24.57 -3.90 -4.15
CA SER A 175 -25.23 -2.91 -4.96
C SER A 175 -25.59 -3.50 -6.32
N GLN A 176 -26.12 -2.72 -7.20
CA GLN A 176 -26.50 -3.02 -8.58
C GLN A 176 -26.21 -4.46 -9.08
N ARG A 177 -27.28 -5.21 -9.33
CA ARG A 177 -27.23 -6.57 -9.92
C ARG A 177 -26.58 -7.65 -9.05
N GLU A 178 -26.53 -7.44 -7.73
CA GLU A 178 -25.97 -8.43 -6.78
C GLU A 178 -24.53 -8.86 -7.12
N ARG A 179 -23.77 -7.98 -7.77
CA ARG A 179 -22.49 -8.30 -8.36
C ARG A 179 -21.35 -7.38 -7.89
N TYR A 180 -21.69 -6.19 -7.43
CA TYR A 180 -20.72 -5.18 -7.03
C TYR A 180 -20.83 -4.89 -5.55
N LEU A 181 -19.73 -4.95 -4.83
CA LEU A 181 -19.68 -4.42 -3.47
C LEU A 181 -19.83 -2.90 -3.51
N GLN A 182 -20.57 -2.37 -2.57
CA GLN A 182 -20.63 -0.93 -2.39
C GLN A 182 -19.31 -0.42 -1.80
N ARG A 183 -18.87 0.74 -2.25
CA ARG A 183 -17.80 1.48 -1.61
C ARG A 183 -18.28 1.98 -0.24
N LYS A 184 -17.53 1.70 0.83
CA LYS A 184 -17.82 2.13 2.20
C LYS A 184 -16.70 2.96 2.81
N THR A 185 -15.52 2.92 2.24
CA THR A 185 -14.34 3.64 2.71
C THR A 185 -13.55 4.13 1.51
N ASP A 186 -13.29 5.41 1.46
CA ASP A 186 -12.32 5.97 0.54
C ASP A 186 -10.91 5.68 1.08
N PHE A 187 -10.00 5.25 0.23
CA PHE A 187 -8.62 4.93 0.62
C PHE A 187 -7.90 6.13 1.27
N ARG A 188 -8.33 7.35 0.97
CA ARG A 188 -7.79 8.57 1.57
C ARG A 188 -8.08 8.68 3.07
N SER A 189 -9.14 8.03 3.58
CA SER A 189 -9.38 7.91 5.03
C SER A 189 -8.27 7.12 5.69
N ILE A 190 -7.88 5.99 5.08
CA ILE A 190 -6.81 5.13 5.59
C ILE A 190 -5.49 5.90 5.62
N PHE A 191 -5.13 6.53 4.51
CA PHE A 191 -3.89 7.30 4.43
C PHE A 191 -3.93 8.58 5.28
N GLY A 192 -5.07 9.23 5.37
CA GLY A 192 -5.27 10.39 6.26
C GLY A 192 -4.98 10.04 7.71
N GLU A 193 -5.46 8.89 8.16
CA GLU A 193 -5.19 8.39 9.51
C GLU A 193 -3.71 8.01 9.70
N ILE A 194 -3.08 7.35 8.72
CA ILE A 194 -1.65 7.07 8.75
C ILE A 194 -0.83 8.37 8.81
N PHE A 195 -1.13 9.35 7.97
CA PHE A 195 -0.39 10.61 7.99
C PHE A 195 -0.54 11.36 9.31
N THR A 196 -1.74 11.43 9.84
CA THR A 196 -2.01 12.22 11.05
C THR A 196 -1.62 11.50 12.33
N LYS A 197 -1.94 10.23 12.50
CA LYS A 197 -1.71 9.47 13.74
C LYS A 197 -0.33 8.86 13.80
N HIS A 198 0.14 8.28 12.70
CA HIS A 198 1.44 7.60 12.68
C HIS A 198 2.60 8.57 12.38
N PHE A 199 2.46 9.42 11.38
CA PHE A 199 3.51 10.40 11.04
C PHE A 199 3.40 11.73 11.78
N GLY A 200 2.31 12.00 12.51
CA GLY A 200 2.10 13.25 13.22
C GLY A 200 1.93 14.46 12.29
N THR A 201 1.47 14.23 11.07
CA THR A 201 1.21 15.31 10.11
C THR A 201 0.05 16.17 10.60
N ASP A 202 0.19 17.50 10.55
CA ASP A 202 -0.90 18.43 10.82
C ASP A 202 -2.08 18.13 9.86
N PRO A 203 -3.30 17.86 10.39
CA PRO A 203 -4.47 17.61 9.56
C PRO A 203 -4.74 18.69 8.52
N GLY A 204 -4.43 19.95 8.82
CA GLY A 204 -4.56 21.05 7.85
C GLY A 204 -3.66 20.96 6.62
N ARG A 205 -2.69 20.04 6.63
CA ARG A 205 -1.82 19.78 5.47
C ARG A 205 -2.29 18.63 4.58
N LEU A 206 -3.36 17.92 4.96
CA LEU A 206 -3.87 16.79 4.18
C LEU A 206 -4.31 17.21 2.77
N GLU A 207 -4.87 18.42 2.61
CA GLU A 207 -5.22 18.96 1.30
C GLU A 207 -4.00 19.10 0.36
N THR A 208 -2.82 19.36 0.91
CA THR A 208 -1.57 19.43 0.11
C THR A 208 -1.11 18.04 -0.34
N VAL A 209 -1.32 17.02 0.49
CA VAL A 209 -0.89 15.64 0.23
C VAL A 209 -1.92 14.90 -0.63
N MET A 210 -3.19 15.18 -0.39
CA MET A 210 -4.35 14.58 -1.06
C MET A 210 -5.30 15.68 -1.55
N PRO A 211 -4.97 16.35 -2.66
CA PRO A 211 -5.75 17.48 -3.17
C PRO A 211 -7.22 17.12 -3.40
N GLY A 212 -8.12 18.00 -2.97
CA GLY A 212 -9.57 17.82 -3.04
C GLY A 212 -10.19 17.09 -1.86
N ILE A 213 -9.41 16.59 -0.91
CA ILE A 213 -9.93 15.81 0.22
C ILE A 213 -10.90 16.62 1.10
N GLU A 214 -10.66 17.90 1.29
CA GLU A 214 -11.53 18.73 2.15
C GLU A 214 -12.91 18.94 1.51
N GLN A 215 -12.98 19.13 0.19
CA GLN A 215 -14.27 19.19 -0.51
C GLN A 215 -14.98 17.84 -0.52
N ASP A 216 -14.24 16.76 -0.79
CA ASP A 216 -14.80 15.43 -0.84
C ASP A 216 -15.32 14.94 0.53
N LYS A 217 -14.72 15.39 1.64
CA LYS A 217 -15.26 15.16 3.00
C LYS A 217 -16.63 15.79 3.21
N LEU A 218 -16.90 16.92 2.58
CA LEU A 218 -18.20 17.57 2.62
C LEU A 218 -19.23 16.84 1.76
N ASP A 219 -18.80 16.35 0.60
CA ASP A 219 -19.67 15.69 -0.37
C ASP A 219 -19.92 14.21 -0.01
N PHE A 220 -18.93 13.53 0.59
CA PHE A 220 -18.95 12.11 0.96
C PHE A 220 -18.47 11.87 2.39
N PRO A 221 -19.14 12.43 3.40
CA PRO A 221 -18.63 12.41 4.78
C PRO A 221 -18.52 11.01 5.39
N SER A 222 -19.37 10.07 4.98
CA SER A 222 -19.32 8.68 5.47
C SER A 222 -18.13 7.92 4.92
N ASP A 223 -17.78 8.14 3.65
CA ASP A 223 -16.73 7.40 2.94
C ASP A 223 -15.33 7.88 3.37
N LEU A 224 -15.24 9.14 3.84
CA LEU A 224 -14.02 9.78 4.29
C LEU A 224 -13.95 9.97 5.82
N ALA A 225 -14.81 9.29 6.56
CA ALA A 225 -14.74 9.27 8.01
C ALA A 225 -13.47 8.59 8.53
N GLU A 226 -12.98 9.03 9.67
CA GLU A 226 -11.86 8.38 10.36
C GLU A 226 -12.28 6.99 10.83
N LEU A 227 -11.47 5.98 10.56
CA LEU A 227 -11.76 4.59 10.91
C LEU A 227 -11.39 4.25 12.35
N GLY A 228 -10.40 4.93 12.91
CA GLY A 228 -9.89 4.71 14.25
C GLY A 228 -9.06 3.44 14.38
N PHE A 229 -8.42 2.99 13.30
CA PHE A 229 -7.58 1.79 13.30
C PHE A 229 -6.15 2.03 13.81
N LEU A 230 -5.77 3.30 13.99
CA LEU A 230 -4.51 3.75 14.60
C LEU A 230 -4.71 4.51 15.91
#